data_309ad3f2b0bd361ffd85c92045216d8b
#
_entry.id   309ad3f2b0bd361ffd85c92045216d8b
#
_cell.length_a   1.000
_cell.length_b   1.000
_cell.length_c   1.000
_cell.angle_alpha   90.00
_cell.angle_beta   90.00
_cell.angle_gamma   90.00
#
_symmetry.space_group_name_H-M   'P 1'
#
loop_
_entity.id
_entity.type
_entity.pdbx_description
1 polymer ?
#
loop_
_entity_poly.entity_id
_entity_poly.type
_entity_poly.pdbx_seq_one_letter_code
_entity_poly.pdbx_strand_id
1 'polypeptide(L)'
;MKKKAAAVVLASVMAASIVLGGCGNKVSETGNTSGSVSASAEPTEYTAKEMLKSTDYDVNDYVKLGKWKKIKVEVDKSYEMTDENIKEAGNNIISSTTYYEEIDDAAAEKDKVNIDFEGKMNGETFDNGSSSNYDLVLGSGSFIDGFESGLVGHKAGETVTLDLTFPSDYEKTDLAGQPVTFTVKINKVSRPAEMTWDKLTDDYVADNFSSKYGLTTVKDFKDRVNDSMQSQLDVAVQKAYLEKLVEESEVTLPDGLLDKRIEKTMNSYETTCQQYGMTVDDYIQNYYGQTVDEYKESLKEDLTTSLKEELVLEALVGKLKVKVTADEFNSFVSYYAKYYGMTEDAFIEECGGKDYLVLNYAEYYQALVQAAKKAKVTYVDNSKTDSSSDDTSATAE
;
A
#
# COMPACT_ATOMS: atom_id res chain seq x y z
N MET A 1 -5.03 13.87 -7.52
CA MET A 1 -3.89 14.44 -8.22
C MET A 1 -2.62 13.57 -8.22
N LYS A 2 -2.70 12.25 -7.94
CA LYS A 2 -1.54 11.32 -7.87
C LYS A 2 -1.54 10.22 -8.96
N LYS A 3 -2.42 10.29 -9.96
CA LYS A 3 -2.74 9.12 -10.80
C LYS A 3 -2.09 9.09 -12.19
N LYS A 4 -1.39 10.12 -12.66
CA LYS A 4 -0.86 10.16 -14.03
C LYS A 4 0.67 10.38 -14.18
N ALA A 5 1.40 10.49 -13.09
CA ALA A 5 2.86 10.43 -13.12
C ALA A 5 3.41 8.99 -13.19
N ALA A 6 2.52 8.00 -13.28
CA ALA A 6 2.84 6.59 -13.11
C ALA A 6 3.57 5.94 -14.30
N ALA A 7 3.37 6.42 -15.53
CA ALA A 7 3.89 5.72 -16.70
C ALA A 7 5.40 5.88 -16.93
N VAL A 8 5.98 6.97 -16.46
CA VAL A 8 7.44 7.21 -16.59
C VAL A 8 8.21 6.62 -15.41
N VAL A 9 7.53 6.47 -14.28
CA VAL A 9 8.09 5.92 -13.05
C VAL A 9 8.09 4.38 -13.06
N LEU A 10 7.30 3.72 -13.92
CA LEU A 10 7.20 2.25 -13.89
C LEU A 10 8.50 1.52 -14.23
N ALA A 11 9.35 2.06 -15.08
CA ALA A 11 10.62 1.41 -15.42
C ALA A 11 11.67 1.49 -14.28
N SER A 12 11.74 2.64 -13.59
CA SER A 12 12.59 2.83 -12.41
C SER A 12 11.96 2.30 -11.11
N VAL A 13 10.64 2.12 -11.12
CA VAL A 13 9.84 1.74 -9.95
C VAL A 13 9.76 0.23 -9.76
N MET A 14 10.05 -0.60 -10.78
CA MET A 14 10.15 -2.04 -10.54
C MET A 14 11.43 -2.42 -9.77
N ALA A 15 12.49 -1.67 -9.87
CA ALA A 15 13.65 -1.86 -9.01
C ALA A 15 13.48 -1.23 -7.61
N ALA A 16 12.65 -0.18 -7.47
CA ALA A 16 12.52 0.58 -6.23
C ALA A 16 11.17 0.53 -5.52
N SER A 17 10.07 0.11 -6.16
CA SER A 17 8.72 0.16 -5.57
C SER A 17 8.01 -1.18 -5.44
N ILE A 18 8.73 -2.27 -5.44
CA ILE A 18 8.24 -3.54 -4.90
C ILE A 18 7.97 -3.42 -3.36
N VAL A 19 7.94 -2.26 -2.78
CA VAL A 19 7.96 -2.08 -1.31
C VAL A 19 6.61 -2.16 -0.62
N LEU A 20 5.47 -2.20 -1.31
CA LEU A 20 4.19 -2.28 -0.59
C LEU A 20 3.16 -3.13 -1.32
N GLY A 21 3.03 -4.37 -0.92
CA GLY A 21 1.80 -5.12 -1.14
C GLY A 21 1.92 -6.52 -1.70
N GLY A 22 2.65 -7.40 -1.04
CA GLY A 22 2.48 -8.83 -1.26
C GLY A 22 1.17 -9.32 -0.68
N CYS A 23 0.26 -9.75 -1.53
CA CYS A 23 -0.84 -10.61 -1.14
C CYS A 23 -1.17 -11.55 -2.27
N GLY A 24 -0.66 -12.75 -2.16
CA GLY A 24 -1.18 -13.87 -2.91
C GLY A 24 -2.58 -14.18 -2.42
N ASN A 25 -3.60 -13.78 -3.15
CA ASN A 25 -4.95 -14.26 -2.96
C ASN A 25 -5.19 -15.43 -3.92
N LYS A 26 -5.44 -16.61 -3.36
CA LYS A 26 -6.19 -17.63 -4.09
C LYS A 26 -7.60 -17.06 -4.27
N VAL A 27 -7.90 -16.58 -5.47
CA VAL A 27 -9.26 -16.22 -5.84
C VAL A 27 -10.04 -17.50 -6.01
N SER A 28 -11.03 -17.70 -5.14
CA SER A 28 -12.07 -18.69 -5.29
C SER A 28 -12.99 -18.24 -6.42
N GLU A 29 -13.14 -19.08 -7.44
CA GLU A 29 -14.08 -18.89 -8.54
C GLU A 29 -15.51 -18.87 -8.02
N THR A 30 -16.25 -17.80 -8.34
CA THR A 30 -17.69 -17.90 -8.53
C THR A 30 -18.09 -17.04 -9.72
N GLY A 31 -18.67 -17.74 -10.70
CA GLY A 31 -18.95 -17.29 -12.04
C GLY A 31 -20.07 -16.28 -12.21
N ASN A 32 -20.17 -15.69 -13.36
CA ASN A 32 -21.29 -15.90 -14.30
C ASN A 32 -21.14 -15.15 -15.64
N THR A 33 -21.14 -15.92 -16.69
CA THR A 33 -21.84 -15.90 -17.98
C THR A 33 -21.96 -14.65 -18.83
N SER A 34 -21.51 -14.86 -20.05
CA SER A 34 -22.24 -14.68 -21.34
C SER A 34 -21.79 -13.56 -22.24
N GLY A 35 -21.16 -13.92 -23.32
CA GLY A 35 -20.92 -13.11 -24.50
C GLY A 35 -19.96 -13.81 -25.45
N SER A 36 -20.51 -14.70 -26.31
CA SER A 36 -19.69 -15.38 -27.33
C SER A 36 -19.20 -14.37 -28.36
N VAL A 37 -17.91 -14.12 -28.35
CA VAL A 37 -17.16 -13.63 -29.50
C VAL A 37 -16.11 -14.70 -29.76
N SER A 38 -16.02 -15.17 -31.01
CA SER A 38 -15.04 -16.15 -31.45
C SER A 38 -13.64 -15.62 -31.18
N ALA A 39 -13.09 -15.98 -30.02
CA ALA A 39 -11.73 -15.68 -29.65
C ALA A 39 -10.80 -16.67 -30.38
N SER A 40 -9.90 -16.16 -31.19
CA SER A 40 -8.66 -16.88 -31.47
C SER A 40 -8.05 -17.25 -30.13
N ALA A 41 -7.76 -18.54 -29.91
CA ALA A 41 -7.20 -19.02 -28.67
C ALA A 41 -5.97 -18.15 -28.32
N GLU A 42 -5.98 -17.49 -27.16
CA GLU A 42 -4.81 -16.78 -26.68
C GLU A 42 -3.66 -17.77 -26.50
N PRO A 43 -2.42 -17.39 -26.82
CA PRO A 43 -1.28 -18.26 -26.62
C PRO A 43 -1.17 -18.64 -25.14
N THR A 44 -0.97 -19.93 -24.87
CA THR A 44 -0.83 -20.47 -23.51
C THR A 44 0.48 -20.06 -22.83
N GLU A 45 1.45 -19.56 -23.60
CA GLU A 45 2.75 -19.08 -23.13
C GLU A 45 3.24 -17.90 -23.98
N TYR A 46 3.89 -16.93 -23.33
CA TYR A 46 4.61 -15.84 -23.98
C TYR A 46 6.12 -16.12 -23.90
N THR A 47 6.85 -15.93 -25.00
CA THR A 47 8.29 -16.18 -25.05
C THR A 47 9.07 -14.92 -25.39
N ALA A 48 10.11 -14.61 -24.62
CA ALA A 48 11.03 -13.49 -24.83
C ALA A 48 11.58 -13.44 -26.25
N LYS A 49 11.81 -14.59 -26.88
CA LYS A 49 12.45 -14.67 -28.20
C LYS A 49 11.67 -14.01 -29.34
N GLU A 50 10.33 -13.95 -29.23
CA GLU A 50 9.50 -13.32 -30.27
C GLU A 50 9.40 -11.81 -30.05
N MET A 51 9.61 -11.34 -28.83
CA MET A 51 9.41 -9.98 -28.38
C MET A 51 10.69 -9.16 -28.38
N LEU A 52 11.86 -9.78 -28.14
CA LEU A 52 13.19 -9.15 -28.27
C LEU A 52 13.52 -8.69 -29.71
N LYS A 53 12.74 -9.09 -30.71
CA LYS A 53 12.87 -8.61 -32.10
C LYS A 53 12.50 -7.15 -32.28
N SER A 54 11.90 -6.51 -31.28
CA SER A 54 11.52 -5.08 -31.36
C SER A 54 12.60 -4.11 -30.86
N THR A 55 13.73 -4.61 -30.37
CA THR A 55 14.86 -3.77 -29.96
C THR A 55 15.86 -3.58 -31.08
N ASP A 56 16.34 -2.34 -31.26
CA ASP A 56 17.32 -1.99 -32.28
C ASP A 56 18.75 -2.51 -31.98
N TYR A 57 18.91 -3.33 -30.93
CA TYR A 57 20.22 -3.87 -30.48
C TYR A 57 20.08 -5.30 -29.94
N ASP A 58 21.20 -6.04 -29.94
CA ASP A 58 21.31 -7.32 -29.21
C ASP A 58 21.94 -7.04 -27.83
N VAL A 59 21.21 -7.34 -26.76
CA VAL A 59 21.67 -7.09 -25.38
C VAL A 59 23.01 -7.77 -25.09
N ASN A 60 23.32 -8.90 -25.73
CA ASN A 60 24.58 -9.61 -25.53
C ASN A 60 25.81 -8.83 -26.02
N ASP A 61 25.64 -7.82 -26.87
CA ASP A 61 26.72 -6.93 -27.32
C ASP A 61 27.04 -5.88 -26.25
N TYR A 62 26.11 -5.62 -25.34
CA TYR A 62 26.20 -4.53 -24.34
C TYR A 62 26.30 -5.02 -22.90
N VAL A 63 25.93 -6.30 -22.64
CA VAL A 63 25.95 -6.88 -21.30
C VAL A 63 26.75 -8.16 -21.25
N LYS A 64 27.78 -8.14 -20.44
CA LYS A 64 28.45 -9.37 -20.00
C LYS A 64 28.03 -9.65 -18.55
N LEU A 65 27.04 -10.52 -18.42
CA LEU A 65 26.47 -10.89 -17.13
C LEU A 65 27.54 -11.43 -16.20
N GLY A 66 27.59 -10.87 -15.00
CA GLY A 66 28.38 -11.36 -13.89
C GLY A 66 27.92 -12.72 -13.39
N LYS A 67 28.38 -13.09 -12.23
CA LYS A 67 28.01 -14.36 -11.59
C LYS A 67 26.59 -14.26 -11.04
N TRP A 68 25.60 -14.69 -11.83
CA TRP A 68 24.19 -14.60 -11.49
C TRP A 68 23.62 -15.76 -10.64
N LYS A 69 24.40 -16.82 -10.40
CA LYS A 69 23.96 -17.97 -9.57
C LYS A 69 24.53 -17.88 -8.17
N LYS A 70 23.67 -18.05 -7.14
CA LYS A 70 24.07 -18.09 -5.74
C LYS A 70 24.80 -16.81 -5.29
N ILE A 71 24.33 -15.66 -5.75
CA ILE A 71 24.79 -14.35 -5.25
C ILE A 71 24.55 -14.29 -3.75
N LYS A 72 25.48 -13.69 -3.03
CA LYS A 72 25.29 -13.35 -1.63
C LYS A 72 24.70 -11.95 -1.57
N VAL A 73 23.60 -11.82 -0.86
CA VAL A 73 22.90 -10.53 -0.65
C VAL A 73 22.81 -10.25 0.83
N GLU A 74 22.85 -8.98 1.18
CA GLU A 74 22.61 -8.49 2.52
C GLU A 74 21.26 -7.77 2.54
N VAL A 75 20.42 -8.12 3.50
CA VAL A 75 19.13 -7.47 3.73
C VAL A 75 19.03 -7.04 5.20
N ASP A 76 18.23 -6.03 5.48
CA ASP A 76 18.05 -5.58 6.84
C ASP A 76 17.44 -6.67 7.73
N LYS A 77 17.91 -6.74 8.97
CA LYS A 77 17.49 -7.74 9.94
C LYS A 77 15.99 -7.67 10.26
N SER A 78 15.35 -6.51 10.09
CA SER A 78 13.91 -6.35 10.26
C SER A 78 13.07 -7.21 9.31
N TYR A 79 13.63 -7.62 8.17
CA TYR A 79 12.99 -8.54 7.22
C TYR A 79 13.17 -10.02 7.56
N GLU A 80 13.99 -10.36 8.58
CA GLU A 80 14.18 -11.76 8.96
C GLU A 80 12.87 -12.36 9.50
N MET A 81 12.47 -13.51 8.99
CA MET A 81 11.21 -14.19 9.36
C MET A 81 11.35 -14.89 10.72
N THR A 82 11.62 -14.12 11.76
CA THR A 82 11.64 -14.59 13.15
C THR A 82 10.26 -14.38 13.81
N ASP A 83 9.95 -15.20 14.82
CA ASP A 83 8.70 -15.02 15.59
C ASP A 83 8.61 -13.62 16.21
N GLU A 84 9.75 -13.04 16.61
CA GLU A 84 9.83 -11.69 17.19
C GLU A 84 9.44 -10.62 16.16
N ASN A 85 10.06 -10.62 14.98
CA ASN A 85 9.76 -9.65 13.92
C ASN A 85 8.32 -9.80 13.41
N ILE A 86 7.82 -11.03 13.28
CA ILE A 86 6.43 -11.30 12.86
C ILE A 86 5.45 -10.74 13.89
N LYS A 87 5.73 -10.97 15.18
CA LYS A 87 4.92 -10.46 16.28
C LYS A 87 4.95 -8.92 16.35
N GLU A 88 6.11 -8.31 16.14
CA GLU A 88 6.25 -6.86 16.07
C GLU A 88 5.45 -6.27 14.91
N ALA A 89 5.56 -6.84 13.71
CA ALA A 89 4.78 -6.42 12.56
C ALA A 89 3.27 -6.52 12.82
N GLY A 90 2.83 -7.62 13.45
CA GLY A 90 1.44 -7.80 13.84
C GLY A 90 0.99 -6.77 14.88
N ASN A 91 1.78 -6.50 15.90
CA ASN A 91 1.50 -5.48 16.92
C ASN A 91 1.41 -4.07 16.32
N ASN A 92 2.24 -3.74 15.33
CA ASN A 92 2.17 -2.45 14.62
C ASN A 92 0.84 -2.28 13.89
N ILE A 93 0.28 -3.35 13.31
CA ILE A 93 -1.05 -3.32 12.69
C ILE A 93 -2.13 -3.17 13.76
N ILE A 94 -2.06 -3.94 14.84
CA ILE A 94 -3.01 -3.92 15.96
C ILE A 94 -3.06 -2.52 16.59
N SER A 95 -1.92 -1.86 16.78
CA SER A 95 -1.82 -0.53 17.39
C SER A 95 -2.52 0.57 16.57
N SER A 96 -2.85 0.31 15.31
CA SER A 96 -3.65 1.22 14.48
C SER A 96 -5.14 1.20 14.79
N THR A 97 -5.60 0.29 15.67
CA THR A 97 -7.00 0.14 16.09
C THR A 97 -7.16 0.48 17.57
N THR A 98 -8.35 0.90 17.97
CA THR A 98 -8.68 1.08 19.38
C THR A 98 -9.47 -0.15 19.85
N TYR A 99 -8.93 -0.86 20.83
CA TYR A 99 -9.62 -1.97 21.48
C TYR A 99 -10.30 -1.50 22.78
N TYR A 100 -11.51 -1.97 23.02
CA TYR A 100 -12.27 -1.70 24.22
C TYR A 100 -12.59 -3.02 24.94
N GLU A 101 -12.21 -3.13 26.20
CA GLU A 101 -12.52 -4.26 27.06
C GLU A 101 -13.74 -3.95 27.92
N GLU A 102 -14.73 -4.86 27.97
CA GLU A 102 -15.92 -4.72 28.80
C GLU A 102 -15.54 -4.73 30.29
N ILE A 103 -16.10 -3.80 31.06
CA ILE A 103 -15.80 -3.61 32.48
C ILE A 103 -17.09 -3.49 33.32
N ASP A 104 -17.01 -3.88 34.59
CA ASP A 104 -18.08 -3.72 35.57
C ASP A 104 -17.99 -2.36 36.33
N ASP A 105 -16.96 -1.57 36.08
CA ASP A 105 -16.76 -0.27 36.70
C ASP A 105 -17.72 0.79 36.13
N ALA A 106 -17.83 1.91 36.84
CA ALA A 106 -18.55 3.07 36.34
C ALA A 106 -17.85 3.67 35.11
N ALA A 107 -18.65 4.12 34.15
CA ALA A 107 -18.17 4.75 32.91
C ALA A 107 -17.37 6.02 33.22
N ALA A 108 -16.27 6.19 32.53
CA ALA A 108 -15.38 7.35 32.59
C ALA A 108 -15.27 8.02 31.21
N GLU A 109 -14.66 9.18 31.17
CA GLU A 109 -14.29 9.84 29.92
C GLU A 109 -13.45 8.91 29.04
N LYS A 110 -13.73 8.87 27.74
CA LYS A 110 -13.15 7.97 26.73
C LYS A 110 -13.58 6.51 26.78
N ASP A 111 -14.37 6.11 27.79
CA ASP A 111 -14.99 4.78 27.76
C ASP A 111 -16.04 4.73 26.63
N LYS A 112 -16.24 3.54 26.07
CA LYS A 112 -17.32 3.25 25.12
C LYS A 112 -18.49 2.64 25.87
N VAL A 113 -19.65 3.26 25.78
CA VAL A 113 -20.90 2.74 26.33
C VAL A 113 -21.81 2.25 25.22
N ASN A 114 -22.44 1.09 25.41
CA ASN A 114 -23.53 0.64 24.57
C ASN A 114 -24.84 1.04 25.27
N ILE A 115 -25.70 1.81 24.56
CA ILE A 115 -26.89 2.42 25.14
C ILE A 115 -28.15 2.17 24.32
N ASP A 116 -29.29 2.14 25.01
CA ASP A 116 -30.60 2.39 24.44
C ASP A 116 -31.06 3.76 24.94
N PHE A 117 -31.49 4.63 24.06
CA PHE A 117 -31.95 5.97 24.45
C PHE A 117 -33.28 6.35 23.80
N GLU A 118 -34.09 7.13 24.53
CA GLU A 118 -35.31 7.72 24.04
C GLU A 118 -35.36 9.19 24.47
N GLY A 119 -35.45 10.11 23.50
CA GLY A 119 -35.62 11.52 23.69
C GLY A 119 -37.09 11.95 23.56
N LYS A 120 -37.54 12.79 24.50
CA LYS A 120 -38.89 13.38 24.48
C LYS A 120 -38.82 14.90 24.65
N MET A 121 -39.62 15.60 23.84
CA MET A 121 -39.90 17.02 24.00
C MET A 121 -41.38 17.16 24.37
N ASN A 122 -41.66 17.88 25.44
CA ASN A 122 -43.02 18.06 25.97
C ASN A 122 -43.77 16.72 26.20
N GLY A 123 -43.02 15.63 26.47
CA GLY A 123 -43.58 14.31 26.69
C GLY A 123 -43.80 13.47 25.43
N GLU A 124 -43.55 14.00 24.23
CA GLU A 124 -43.68 13.31 22.95
C GLU A 124 -42.30 12.98 22.33
N THR A 125 -42.18 11.82 21.70
CA THR A 125 -40.96 11.42 20.96
C THR A 125 -40.85 12.22 19.65
N PHE A 126 -39.66 12.39 19.15
CA PHE A 126 -39.36 13.08 17.90
C PHE A 126 -38.45 12.26 16.98
N ASP A 127 -38.44 12.60 15.69
CA ASP A 127 -37.69 11.86 14.67
C ASP A 127 -36.17 11.86 14.94
N ASN A 128 -35.60 10.66 14.96
CA ASN A 128 -34.21 10.38 15.30
C ASN A 128 -33.81 10.68 16.77
N GLY A 129 -34.82 10.86 17.67
CA GLY A 129 -34.59 11.04 19.09
C GLY A 129 -34.35 9.74 19.88
N SER A 130 -34.46 8.57 19.23
CA SER A 130 -34.34 7.28 19.91
C SER A 130 -33.50 6.29 19.11
N SER A 131 -32.75 5.44 19.80
CA SER A 131 -32.02 4.32 19.21
C SER A 131 -31.83 3.23 20.25
N SER A 132 -31.57 2.01 19.80
CA SER A 132 -31.21 0.89 20.66
C SER A 132 -29.88 0.30 20.21
N ASN A 133 -29.14 -0.28 21.16
CA ASN A 133 -27.84 -0.91 20.91
C ASN A 133 -26.83 0.04 20.22
N TYR A 134 -26.83 1.31 20.63
CA TYR A 134 -25.95 2.33 20.06
C TYR A 134 -24.64 2.39 20.84
N ASP A 135 -23.51 2.27 20.14
CA ASP A 135 -22.18 2.43 20.71
C ASP A 135 -21.75 3.89 20.69
N LEU A 136 -21.44 4.44 21.87
CA LEU A 136 -21.04 5.82 22.08
C LEU A 136 -19.72 5.89 22.85
N VAL A 137 -18.74 6.63 22.34
CA VAL A 137 -17.52 6.94 23.09
C VAL A 137 -17.75 8.25 23.85
N LEU A 138 -17.66 8.20 25.18
CA LEU A 138 -17.87 9.37 26.04
C LEU A 138 -16.76 10.41 25.82
N GLY A 139 -17.16 11.66 25.55
CA GLY A 139 -16.25 12.74 25.18
C GLY A 139 -15.98 12.85 23.67
N SER A 140 -16.70 12.09 22.83
CA SER A 140 -16.60 12.17 21.37
C SER A 140 -17.25 13.43 20.78
N GLY A 141 -18.17 14.06 21.49
CA GLY A 141 -18.96 15.19 20.99
C GLY A 141 -20.00 14.80 19.94
N SER A 142 -20.39 13.51 19.89
CA SER A 142 -21.39 13.00 18.94
C SER A 142 -22.82 13.37 19.31
N PHE A 143 -23.06 13.76 20.57
CA PHE A 143 -24.35 14.17 21.10
C PHE A 143 -24.33 15.62 21.57
N ILE A 144 -25.50 16.15 21.86
CA ILE A 144 -25.63 17.53 22.43
C ILE A 144 -24.96 17.62 23.79
N ASP A 145 -24.57 18.84 24.16
CA ASP A 145 -23.88 19.12 25.40
C ASP A 145 -24.66 18.57 26.62
N GLY A 146 -23.93 17.93 27.53
CA GLY A 146 -24.49 17.32 28.71
C GLY A 146 -24.91 15.86 28.55
N PHE A 147 -25.12 15.35 27.34
CA PHE A 147 -25.54 13.96 27.13
C PHE A 147 -24.43 12.96 27.54
N GLU A 148 -23.25 13.08 26.92
CA GLU A 148 -22.13 12.17 27.17
C GLU A 148 -21.60 12.34 28.61
N SER A 149 -21.43 13.56 29.09
CA SER A 149 -20.96 13.81 30.44
C SER A 149 -21.96 13.37 31.52
N GLY A 150 -23.27 13.38 31.20
CA GLY A 150 -24.31 12.87 32.11
C GLY A 150 -24.31 11.36 32.28
N LEU A 151 -23.59 10.59 31.44
CA LEU A 151 -23.42 9.17 31.56
C LEU A 151 -22.14 8.76 32.32
N VAL A 152 -21.21 9.71 32.53
CA VAL A 152 -20.00 9.47 33.31
C VAL A 152 -20.37 9.18 34.77
N GLY A 153 -19.76 8.16 35.35
CA GLY A 153 -20.03 7.73 36.74
C GLY A 153 -21.14 6.68 36.87
N HIS A 154 -21.86 6.38 35.81
CA HIS A 154 -22.91 5.35 35.78
C HIS A 154 -22.38 4.00 35.29
N LYS A 155 -23.08 2.93 35.65
CA LYS A 155 -22.69 1.53 35.35
C LYS A 155 -23.61 0.88 34.34
N ALA A 156 -23.14 -0.22 33.76
CA ALA A 156 -23.98 -1.12 32.96
C ALA A 156 -25.21 -1.57 33.78
N GLY A 157 -26.37 -1.61 33.12
CA GLY A 157 -27.66 -1.93 33.72
C GLY A 157 -28.41 -0.72 34.28
N GLU A 158 -27.77 0.42 34.49
CA GLU A 158 -28.43 1.65 34.99
C GLU A 158 -29.25 2.33 33.90
N THR A 159 -30.30 3.04 34.34
CA THR A 159 -31.10 3.93 33.49
C THR A 159 -30.96 5.35 34.03
N VAL A 160 -30.50 6.25 33.19
CA VAL A 160 -30.22 7.65 33.52
C VAL A 160 -31.22 8.54 32.80
N THR A 161 -31.73 9.56 33.48
CA THR A 161 -32.56 10.59 32.87
C THR A 161 -31.75 11.88 32.76
N LEU A 162 -31.69 12.43 31.58
CA LEU A 162 -30.92 13.64 31.26
C LEU A 162 -31.86 14.71 30.75
N ASP A 163 -31.97 15.80 31.49
CA ASP A 163 -32.71 17.00 31.09
C ASP A 163 -31.74 17.99 30.45
N LEU A 164 -31.84 18.14 29.13
CA LEU A 164 -30.89 18.89 28.29
C LEU A 164 -31.60 19.91 27.44
N THR A 165 -30.83 20.75 26.75
CA THR A 165 -31.35 21.75 25.81
C THR A 165 -30.56 21.64 24.51
N PHE A 166 -31.22 21.57 23.36
CA PHE A 166 -30.56 21.63 22.07
C PHE A 166 -29.82 22.95 21.90
N PRO A 167 -28.63 22.99 21.30
CA PRO A 167 -27.95 24.22 20.93
C PRO A 167 -28.84 25.14 20.10
N SER A 168 -28.69 26.47 20.29
CA SER A 168 -29.49 27.46 19.56
C SER A 168 -29.22 27.48 18.06
N ASP A 169 -28.07 26.97 17.64
CA ASP A 169 -27.60 26.80 16.25
C ASP A 169 -27.72 25.34 15.73
N TYR A 170 -28.55 24.53 16.38
CA TYR A 170 -28.76 23.16 15.97
C TYR A 170 -29.34 23.08 14.53
N GLU A 171 -28.81 22.17 13.68
CA GLU A 171 -29.16 22.09 12.25
C GLU A 171 -30.69 21.98 12.00
N LYS A 172 -31.41 21.22 12.85
CA LYS A 172 -32.85 21.14 12.80
C LYS A 172 -33.45 22.33 13.58
N THR A 173 -33.91 23.32 12.85
CA THR A 173 -34.42 24.58 13.39
C THR A 173 -35.63 24.43 14.32
N ASP A 174 -36.42 23.39 14.18
CA ASP A 174 -37.55 23.02 15.04
C ASP A 174 -37.13 22.47 16.41
N LEU A 175 -35.89 21.99 16.51
CA LEU A 175 -35.29 21.49 17.75
C LEU A 175 -34.39 22.56 18.42
N ALA A 176 -33.86 23.50 17.64
CA ALA A 176 -32.90 24.52 18.12
C ALA A 176 -33.41 25.25 19.34
N GLY A 177 -32.61 25.25 20.43
CA GLY A 177 -32.93 25.92 21.71
C GLY A 177 -34.06 25.26 22.51
N GLN A 178 -34.61 24.10 22.07
CA GLN A 178 -35.72 23.45 22.77
C GLN A 178 -35.21 22.53 23.89
N PRO A 179 -35.92 22.45 25.03
CA PRO A 179 -35.63 21.51 26.10
C PRO A 179 -36.02 20.08 25.67
N VAL A 180 -35.21 19.11 26.06
CA VAL A 180 -35.41 17.68 25.78
C VAL A 180 -35.05 16.86 27.01
N THR A 181 -35.82 15.82 27.28
CA THR A 181 -35.49 14.80 28.28
C THR A 181 -35.13 13.52 27.59
N PHE A 182 -33.90 13.02 27.81
CA PHE A 182 -33.46 11.70 27.35
C PHE A 182 -33.53 10.70 28.50
N THR A 183 -34.14 9.54 28.24
CA THR A 183 -34.00 8.33 29.08
C THR A 183 -33.00 7.40 28.42
N VAL A 184 -31.88 7.16 29.08
CA VAL A 184 -30.76 6.38 28.56
C VAL A 184 -30.51 5.17 29.43
N LYS A 185 -30.64 3.99 28.88
CA LYS A 185 -30.24 2.72 29.51
C LYS A 185 -28.84 2.36 29.05
N ILE A 186 -27.94 2.16 29.98
CA ILE A 186 -26.57 1.68 29.71
C ILE A 186 -26.58 0.17 29.67
N ASN A 187 -26.32 -0.42 28.52
CA ASN A 187 -26.29 -1.87 28.36
C ASN A 187 -24.93 -2.44 28.72
N LYS A 188 -23.83 -1.76 28.31
CA LYS A 188 -22.43 -2.14 28.56
C LYS A 188 -21.57 -0.91 28.77
N VAL A 189 -20.48 -1.09 29.51
CA VAL A 189 -19.38 -0.14 29.64
C VAL A 189 -18.10 -0.85 29.21
N SER A 190 -17.32 -0.23 28.32
CA SER A 190 -16.06 -0.78 27.86
C SER A 190 -14.98 0.31 27.88
N ARG A 191 -13.79 -0.05 28.34
CA ARG A 191 -12.66 0.87 28.51
C ARG A 191 -11.59 0.63 27.47
N PRO A 192 -10.92 1.69 26.94
CA PRO A 192 -9.75 1.48 26.10
C PRO A 192 -8.72 0.61 26.77
N ALA A 193 -8.30 -0.43 26.08
CA ALA A 193 -7.33 -1.40 26.58
C ALA A 193 -6.29 -1.73 25.50
N GLU A 194 -5.17 -2.30 25.91
CA GLU A 194 -4.12 -2.70 24.98
C GLU A 194 -4.42 -4.08 24.42
N MET A 195 -4.67 -4.14 23.10
CA MET A 195 -4.67 -5.37 22.34
C MET A 195 -3.26 -5.68 21.85
N THR A 196 -2.85 -6.93 21.91
CA THR A 196 -1.55 -7.41 21.44
C THR A 196 -1.70 -8.70 20.66
N TRP A 197 -0.68 -9.07 19.90
CA TRP A 197 -0.60 -10.32 19.14
C TRP A 197 -0.97 -11.58 19.95
N ASP A 198 -0.62 -11.60 21.25
CA ASP A 198 -0.87 -12.75 22.13
C ASP A 198 -2.29 -12.76 22.72
N LYS A 199 -2.97 -11.62 22.71
CA LYS A 199 -4.33 -11.44 23.23
C LYS A 199 -5.41 -11.49 22.15
N LEU A 200 -5.02 -11.60 20.87
CA LEU A 200 -5.98 -11.60 19.76
C LEU A 200 -7.08 -12.66 19.95
N THR A 201 -8.31 -12.25 19.65
CA THR A 201 -9.49 -13.12 19.56
C THR A 201 -10.10 -13.03 18.16
N ASP A 202 -10.86 -14.07 17.76
CA ASP A 202 -11.54 -14.08 16.48
C ASP A 202 -12.55 -12.93 16.37
N ASP A 203 -13.26 -12.62 17.45
CA ASP A 203 -14.20 -11.48 17.50
C ASP A 203 -13.47 -10.15 17.23
N TYR A 204 -12.34 -9.92 17.91
CA TYR A 204 -11.55 -8.71 17.64
C TYR A 204 -11.09 -8.61 16.19
N VAL A 205 -10.62 -9.71 15.60
CA VAL A 205 -10.19 -9.74 14.20
C VAL A 205 -11.36 -9.48 13.27
N ALA A 206 -12.50 -10.11 13.52
CA ALA A 206 -13.71 -9.91 12.72
C ALA A 206 -14.21 -8.45 12.80
N ASP A 207 -14.24 -7.86 13.96
CA ASP A 207 -14.74 -6.50 14.17
C ASP A 207 -13.86 -5.44 13.48
N ASN A 208 -12.53 -5.63 13.52
CA ASN A 208 -11.60 -4.60 13.03
C ASN A 208 -11.10 -4.82 11.60
N PHE A 209 -11.11 -6.06 11.10
CA PHE A 209 -10.43 -6.39 9.84
C PHE A 209 -11.32 -7.10 8.79
N SER A 210 -12.57 -7.49 9.13
CA SER A 210 -13.42 -8.22 8.18
C SER A 210 -13.90 -7.34 7.04
N SER A 211 -14.37 -6.13 7.32
CA SER A 211 -14.95 -5.24 6.31
C SER A 211 -13.95 -4.78 5.26
N LYS A 212 -12.70 -4.55 5.65
CA LYS A 212 -11.64 -4.03 4.77
C LYS A 212 -10.79 -5.12 4.13
N TYR A 213 -10.56 -6.21 4.88
CA TYR A 213 -9.58 -7.23 4.49
C TYR A 213 -10.17 -8.64 4.40
N GLY A 214 -11.44 -8.84 4.79
CA GLY A 214 -12.08 -10.15 4.81
C GLY A 214 -11.55 -11.12 5.88
N LEU A 215 -10.83 -10.61 6.90
CA LEU A 215 -10.25 -11.44 7.96
C LEU A 215 -11.25 -11.62 9.10
N THR A 216 -11.51 -12.85 9.50
CA THR A 216 -12.51 -13.18 10.52
C THR A 216 -11.97 -14.01 11.66
N THR A 217 -10.75 -14.54 11.56
CA THR A 217 -10.13 -15.35 12.62
C THR A 217 -8.71 -14.88 12.93
N VAL A 218 -8.25 -15.18 14.15
CA VAL A 218 -6.84 -14.96 14.53
C VAL A 218 -5.88 -15.64 13.57
N LYS A 219 -6.26 -16.82 13.09
CA LYS A 219 -5.45 -17.54 12.11
C LYS A 219 -5.31 -16.74 10.80
N ASP A 220 -6.43 -16.24 10.26
CA ASP A 220 -6.41 -15.45 9.02
C ASP A 220 -5.53 -14.19 9.16
N PHE A 221 -5.63 -13.52 10.31
CA PHE A 221 -4.81 -12.35 10.61
C PHE A 221 -3.32 -12.70 10.67
N LYS A 222 -2.96 -13.76 11.40
CA LYS A 222 -1.58 -14.21 11.53
C LYS A 222 -0.99 -14.68 10.20
N ASP A 223 -1.74 -15.44 9.41
CA ASP A 223 -1.35 -15.86 8.08
C ASP A 223 -1.10 -14.63 7.19
N ARG A 224 -1.99 -13.63 7.25
CA ARG A 224 -1.84 -12.39 6.49
C ARG A 224 -0.60 -11.60 6.87
N VAL A 225 -0.26 -11.50 8.14
CA VAL A 225 0.97 -10.85 8.60
C VAL A 225 2.20 -11.60 8.07
N ASN A 226 2.21 -12.93 8.19
CA ASN A 226 3.29 -13.78 7.66
C ASN A 226 3.47 -13.60 6.15
N ASP A 227 2.38 -13.66 5.37
CA ASP A 227 2.42 -13.49 3.92
C ASP A 227 2.92 -12.09 3.53
N SER A 228 2.51 -11.06 4.28
CA SER A 228 2.97 -9.69 4.06
C SER A 228 4.47 -9.55 4.33
N MET A 229 4.95 -10.08 5.43
CA MET A 229 6.39 -10.05 5.75
C MET A 229 7.23 -10.86 4.77
N GLN A 230 6.76 -12.07 4.39
CA GLN A 230 7.45 -12.87 3.37
C GLN A 230 7.56 -12.11 2.05
N SER A 231 6.50 -11.43 1.65
CA SER A 231 6.51 -10.59 0.45
C SER A 231 7.50 -9.44 0.55
N GLN A 232 7.58 -8.79 1.69
CA GLN A 232 8.56 -7.70 1.93
C GLN A 232 10.00 -8.24 1.89
N LEU A 233 10.24 -9.41 2.50
CA LEU A 233 11.54 -10.09 2.42
C LEU A 233 11.91 -10.44 0.98
N ASP A 234 10.97 -11.05 0.23
CA ASP A 234 11.20 -11.44 -1.16
C ASP A 234 11.60 -10.23 -2.01
N VAL A 235 10.95 -9.09 -1.77
CA VAL A 235 11.24 -7.81 -2.41
C VAL A 235 12.61 -7.29 -2.03
N ALA A 236 12.95 -7.26 -0.75
CA ALA A 236 14.25 -6.80 -0.28
C ALA A 236 15.37 -7.67 -0.87
N VAL A 237 15.16 -9.00 -0.92
CA VAL A 237 16.11 -9.94 -1.53
C VAL A 237 16.24 -9.71 -3.04
N GLN A 238 15.14 -9.47 -3.75
CA GLN A 238 15.16 -9.20 -5.19
C GLN A 238 15.90 -7.90 -5.50
N LYS A 239 15.67 -6.86 -4.72
CA LYS A 239 16.38 -5.57 -4.85
C LYS A 239 17.88 -5.75 -4.64
N ALA A 240 18.28 -6.30 -3.51
CA ALA A 240 19.69 -6.52 -3.19
C ALA A 240 20.37 -7.47 -4.19
N TYR A 241 19.62 -8.44 -4.73
CA TYR A 241 20.10 -9.34 -5.78
C TYR A 241 20.37 -8.60 -7.09
N LEU A 242 19.44 -7.74 -7.52
CA LEU A 242 19.60 -6.98 -8.76
C LEU A 242 20.75 -5.99 -8.66
N GLU A 243 20.83 -5.23 -7.59
CA GLU A 243 21.93 -4.29 -7.31
C GLU A 243 23.29 -5.02 -7.40
N LYS A 244 23.39 -6.15 -6.73
CA LYS A 244 24.64 -6.94 -6.73
C LYS A 244 24.96 -7.56 -8.10
N LEU A 245 23.93 -7.98 -8.83
CA LEU A 245 24.10 -8.52 -10.18
C LEU A 245 24.58 -7.44 -11.15
N VAL A 246 24.02 -6.24 -11.06
CA VAL A 246 24.46 -5.07 -11.87
C VAL A 246 25.92 -4.72 -11.55
N GLU A 247 26.27 -4.65 -10.27
CA GLU A 247 27.63 -4.37 -9.81
C GLU A 247 28.66 -5.40 -10.35
N GLU A 248 28.30 -6.67 -10.37
CA GLU A 248 29.17 -7.75 -10.85
C GLU A 248 29.18 -7.92 -12.39
N SER A 249 28.34 -7.17 -13.13
CA SER A 249 28.20 -7.25 -14.58
C SER A 249 28.95 -6.10 -15.27
N GLU A 250 29.49 -6.40 -16.47
CA GLU A 250 30.01 -5.36 -17.36
C GLU A 250 28.87 -4.89 -18.25
N VAL A 251 28.46 -3.63 -18.12
CA VAL A 251 27.31 -3.06 -18.84
C VAL A 251 27.73 -1.77 -19.54
N THR A 252 27.51 -1.71 -20.84
CA THR A 252 27.59 -0.49 -21.65
C THR A 252 26.21 -0.18 -22.20
N LEU A 253 25.87 1.12 -22.30
CA LEU A 253 24.59 1.50 -22.90
C LEU A 253 24.70 1.53 -24.43
N PRO A 254 23.68 1.03 -25.16
CA PRO A 254 23.58 1.27 -26.60
C PRO A 254 23.57 2.77 -26.91
N ASP A 255 24.21 3.15 -28.04
CA ASP A 255 24.32 4.53 -28.46
C ASP A 255 22.93 5.21 -28.58
N GLY A 256 22.78 6.37 -27.97
CA GLY A 256 21.55 7.17 -27.99
C GLY A 256 20.40 6.60 -27.14
N LEU A 257 20.56 5.47 -26.45
CA LEU A 257 19.50 4.90 -25.62
C LEU A 257 19.14 5.82 -24.43
N LEU A 258 20.16 6.38 -23.77
CA LEU A 258 19.97 7.31 -22.67
C LEU A 258 19.25 8.59 -23.14
N ASP A 259 19.67 9.16 -24.27
CA ASP A 259 19.07 10.38 -24.82
C ASP A 259 17.59 10.15 -25.18
N LYS A 260 17.27 9.03 -25.84
CA LYS A 260 15.88 8.63 -26.13
C LYS A 260 15.05 8.46 -24.85
N ARG A 261 15.64 7.95 -23.77
CA ARG A 261 14.94 7.80 -22.49
C ARG A 261 14.68 9.16 -21.84
N ILE A 262 15.65 10.08 -21.85
CA ILE A 262 15.47 11.45 -21.38
C ILE A 262 14.38 12.16 -22.17
N GLU A 263 14.42 12.08 -23.50
CA GLU A 263 13.39 12.66 -24.37
C GLU A 263 11.99 12.10 -24.05
N LYS A 264 11.84 10.78 -23.90
CA LYS A 264 10.59 10.15 -23.54
C LYS A 264 10.07 10.65 -22.17
N THR A 265 10.96 10.80 -21.20
CA THR A 265 10.63 11.33 -19.88
C THR A 265 10.13 12.77 -19.98
N MET A 266 10.83 13.62 -20.70
CA MET A 266 10.43 15.02 -20.89
C MET A 266 9.10 15.16 -21.63
N ASN A 267 8.87 14.36 -22.68
CA ASN A 267 7.60 14.35 -23.43
C ASN A 267 6.40 13.95 -22.54
N SER A 268 6.61 13.07 -21.54
CA SER A 268 5.55 12.74 -20.59
C SER A 268 5.20 13.93 -19.67
N TYR A 269 6.19 14.73 -19.29
CA TYR A 269 5.93 15.99 -18.58
C TYR A 269 5.18 16.99 -19.44
N GLU A 270 5.53 17.14 -20.73
CA GLU A 270 4.77 18.00 -21.65
C GLU A 270 3.28 17.63 -21.68
N THR A 271 2.98 16.35 -21.82
CA THR A 271 1.60 15.85 -21.83
C THR A 271 0.88 16.18 -20.51
N THR A 272 1.56 16.01 -19.39
CA THR A 272 1.01 16.32 -18.06
C THR A 272 0.78 17.82 -17.90
N CYS A 273 1.75 18.64 -18.25
CA CYS A 273 1.68 20.10 -18.13
C CYS A 273 0.55 20.70 -18.98
N GLN A 274 0.34 20.19 -20.20
CA GLN A 274 -0.76 20.61 -21.06
C GLN A 274 -2.14 20.41 -20.40
N GLN A 275 -2.32 19.36 -19.62
CA GLN A 275 -3.58 19.09 -18.90
C GLN A 275 -3.83 20.09 -17.76
N TYR A 276 -2.77 20.68 -17.22
CA TYR A 276 -2.84 21.66 -16.13
C TYR A 276 -2.65 23.10 -16.57
N GLY A 277 -2.49 23.34 -17.88
CA GLY A 277 -2.34 24.68 -18.45
C GLY A 277 -1.05 25.38 -18.04
N MET A 278 0.01 24.61 -17.78
CA MET A 278 1.34 25.13 -17.41
C MET A 278 2.40 24.68 -18.42
N THR A 279 3.55 25.36 -18.43
CA THR A 279 4.70 24.94 -19.24
C THR A 279 5.54 23.90 -18.49
N VAL A 280 6.39 23.16 -19.23
CA VAL A 280 7.35 22.24 -18.60
C VAL A 280 8.35 23.02 -17.73
N ASP A 281 8.77 24.19 -18.18
CA ASP A 281 9.66 25.08 -17.41
C ASP A 281 9.04 25.45 -16.07
N ASP A 282 7.77 25.92 -16.08
CA ASP A 282 7.05 26.25 -14.83
C ASP A 282 6.90 25.03 -13.92
N TYR A 283 6.61 23.86 -14.50
CA TYR A 283 6.47 22.63 -13.73
C TYR A 283 7.79 22.25 -13.05
N ILE A 284 8.88 22.17 -13.83
CA ILE A 284 10.19 21.80 -13.30
C ILE A 284 10.68 22.82 -12.26
N GLN A 285 10.52 24.12 -12.53
CA GLN A 285 10.90 25.16 -11.58
C GLN A 285 10.09 25.10 -10.28
N ASN A 286 8.77 24.87 -10.36
CA ASN A 286 7.88 24.86 -9.19
C ASN A 286 8.03 23.61 -8.31
N TYR A 287 8.30 22.45 -8.92
CA TYR A 287 8.33 21.16 -8.19
C TYR A 287 9.74 20.69 -7.85
N TYR A 288 10.75 21.08 -8.62
CA TYR A 288 12.13 20.64 -8.44
C TYR A 288 13.11 21.79 -8.15
N GLY A 289 12.71 23.05 -8.36
CA GLY A 289 13.55 24.21 -8.13
C GLY A 289 14.71 24.34 -9.12
N GLN A 290 14.62 23.68 -10.29
CA GLN A 290 15.68 23.58 -11.29
C GLN A 290 15.22 24.17 -12.63
N THR A 291 16.17 24.54 -13.47
CA THR A 291 15.90 24.73 -14.90
C THR A 291 15.70 23.38 -15.60
N VAL A 292 15.06 23.38 -16.76
CA VAL A 292 14.87 22.15 -17.55
C VAL A 292 16.20 21.48 -17.90
N ASP A 293 17.24 22.23 -18.18
CA ASP A 293 18.56 21.69 -18.53
C ASP A 293 19.26 21.08 -17.31
N GLU A 294 19.19 21.71 -16.13
CA GLU A 294 19.69 21.16 -14.88
C GLU A 294 18.95 19.88 -14.51
N TYR A 295 17.63 19.87 -14.70
CA TYR A 295 16.80 18.69 -14.42
C TYR A 295 17.14 17.52 -15.37
N LYS A 296 17.32 17.78 -16.68
CA LYS A 296 17.78 16.75 -17.63
C LYS A 296 19.13 16.18 -17.24
N GLU A 297 20.03 17.01 -16.71
CA GLU A 297 21.35 16.55 -16.26
C GLU A 297 21.21 15.67 -15.01
N SER A 298 20.36 16.05 -14.04
CA SER A 298 20.10 15.23 -12.87
C SER A 298 19.44 13.87 -13.22
N LEU A 299 18.60 13.84 -14.25
CA LEU A 299 18.00 12.59 -14.74
C LEU A 299 19.01 11.61 -15.34
N LYS A 300 20.16 12.05 -15.81
CA LYS A 300 21.13 11.16 -16.48
C LYS A 300 21.66 10.07 -15.59
N GLU A 301 21.96 10.37 -14.33
CA GLU A 301 22.48 9.40 -13.38
C GLU A 301 21.43 8.33 -13.05
N ASP A 302 20.22 8.76 -12.70
CA ASP A 302 19.11 7.87 -12.36
C ASP A 302 18.70 7.00 -13.54
N LEU A 303 18.56 7.59 -14.73
CA LEU A 303 18.20 6.87 -15.94
C LEU A 303 19.32 5.92 -16.41
N THR A 304 20.59 6.30 -16.21
CA THR A 304 21.72 5.40 -16.51
C THR A 304 21.67 4.16 -15.62
N THR A 305 21.40 4.33 -14.34
CA THR A 305 21.26 3.22 -13.39
C THR A 305 20.09 2.33 -13.78
N SER A 306 18.91 2.90 -14.01
CA SER A 306 17.72 2.14 -14.44
C SER A 306 17.94 1.39 -15.76
N LEU A 307 18.59 2.01 -16.74
CA LEU A 307 18.90 1.37 -18.02
C LEU A 307 19.88 0.21 -17.87
N LYS A 308 20.88 0.32 -16.98
CA LYS A 308 21.77 -0.80 -16.68
C LYS A 308 21.04 -1.96 -16.04
N GLU A 309 20.13 -1.70 -15.11
CA GLU A 309 19.28 -2.70 -14.50
C GLU A 309 18.39 -3.41 -15.54
N GLU A 310 17.73 -2.63 -16.42
CA GLU A 310 16.92 -3.19 -17.51
C GLU A 310 17.74 -4.11 -18.42
N LEU A 311 18.89 -3.67 -18.89
CA LEU A 311 19.76 -4.45 -19.78
C LEU A 311 20.27 -5.74 -19.08
N VAL A 312 20.60 -5.67 -17.79
CA VAL A 312 21.02 -6.83 -17.02
C VAL A 312 19.86 -7.83 -16.87
N LEU A 313 18.64 -7.35 -16.63
CA LEU A 313 17.45 -8.19 -16.54
C LEU A 313 17.12 -8.81 -17.90
N GLU A 314 17.22 -8.09 -19.01
CA GLU A 314 17.05 -8.60 -20.36
C GLU A 314 18.05 -9.72 -20.66
N ALA A 315 19.33 -9.52 -20.33
CA ALA A 315 20.34 -10.55 -20.47
C ALA A 315 20.07 -11.78 -19.56
N LEU A 316 19.52 -11.56 -18.35
CA LEU A 316 19.15 -12.62 -17.43
C LEU A 316 17.96 -13.43 -17.94
N VAL A 317 16.94 -12.79 -18.53
CA VAL A 317 15.80 -13.43 -19.20
C VAL A 317 16.32 -14.40 -20.27
N GLY A 318 17.23 -13.94 -21.11
CA GLY A 318 17.86 -14.78 -22.14
C GLY A 318 18.60 -16.01 -21.56
N LYS A 319 19.29 -15.85 -20.42
CA LYS A 319 20.01 -16.96 -19.74
C LYS A 319 19.08 -17.95 -19.05
N LEU A 320 18.00 -17.48 -18.45
CA LEU A 320 17.01 -18.31 -17.76
C LEU A 320 16.00 -18.94 -18.70
N LYS A 321 15.85 -18.40 -19.91
CA LYS A 321 14.81 -18.76 -20.87
C LYS A 321 13.42 -18.65 -20.23
N VAL A 322 13.20 -17.54 -19.58
CA VAL A 322 11.94 -17.25 -18.88
C VAL A 322 10.76 -17.37 -19.85
N LYS A 323 9.69 -17.93 -19.37
CA LYS A 323 8.40 -18.00 -20.04
C LYS A 323 7.36 -17.53 -19.05
N VAL A 324 6.44 -16.71 -19.53
CA VAL A 324 5.31 -16.21 -18.75
C VAL A 324 4.05 -16.87 -19.28
N THR A 325 3.32 -17.56 -18.43
CA THR A 325 2.02 -18.12 -18.79
C THR A 325 0.96 -17.01 -18.87
N ALA A 326 -0.13 -17.27 -19.57
CA ALA A 326 -1.26 -16.33 -19.62
C ALA A 326 -1.80 -16.02 -18.22
N ASP A 327 -1.87 -17.03 -17.34
CA ASP A 327 -2.36 -16.86 -15.97
C ASP A 327 -1.41 -15.98 -15.12
N GLU A 328 -0.10 -16.17 -15.24
CA GLU A 328 0.89 -15.34 -14.56
C GLU A 328 0.80 -13.88 -15.06
N PHE A 329 0.69 -13.69 -16.37
CA PHE A 329 0.53 -12.36 -16.95
C PHE A 329 -0.76 -11.68 -16.48
N ASN A 330 -1.89 -12.37 -16.57
CA ASN A 330 -3.18 -11.82 -16.13
C ASN A 330 -3.17 -11.49 -14.63
N SER A 331 -2.55 -12.33 -13.80
CA SER A 331 -2.39 -12.07 -12.37
C SER A 331 -1.53 -10.84 -12.11
N PHE A 332 -0.46 -10.67 -12.88
CA PHE A 332 0.40 -9.48 -12.82
C PHE A 332 -0.37 -8.22 -13.21
N VAL A 333 -1.09 -8.24 -14.32
CA VAL A 333 -1.91 -7.11 -14.78
C VAL A 333 -2.98 -6.74 -13.76
N SER A 334 -3.75 -7.72 -13.30
CA SER A 334 -4.84 -7.51 -12.32
C SER A 334 -4.32 -6.91 -11.01
N TYR A 335 -3.19 -7.39 -10.52
CA TYR A 335 -2.56 -6.86 -9.32
C TYR A 335 -2.18 -5.38 -9.47
N TYR A 336 -1.45 -5.03 -10.54
CA TYR A 336 -0.99 -3.66 -10.72
C TYR A 336 -2.10 -2.70 -11.15
N ALA A 337 -3.05 -3.12 -11.98
CA ALA A 337 -4.23 -2.32 -12.30
C ALA A 337 -5.00 -1.92 -11.02
N LYS A 338 -5.24 -2.89 -10.13
CA LYS A 338 -5.87 -2.62 -8.83
C LYS A 338 -5.02 -1.70 -7.95
N TYR A 339 -3.72 -1.91 -7.90
CA TYR A 339 -2.80 -1.06 -7.12
C TYR A 339 -2.86 0.40 -7.56
N TYR A 340 -2.91 0.65 -8.89
CA TYR A 340 -3.02 2.00 -9.45
C TYR A 340 -4.46 2.52 -9.53
N GLY A 341 -5.46 1.71 -9.18
CA GLY A 341 -6.87 2.05 -9.25
C GLY A 341 -7.35 2.27 -10.69
N MET A 342 -6.84 1.46 -11.62
CA MET A 342 -7.15 1.46 -13.04
C MET A 342 -7.91 0.18 -13.42
N THR A 343 -8.54 0.17 -14.61
CA THR A 343 -8.96 -1.08 -15.25
C THR A 343 -7.75 -1.80 -15.84
N GLU A 344 -7.83 -3.11 -16.05
CA GLU A 344 -6.74 -3.89 -16.67
C GLU A 344 -6.38 -3.38 -18.05
N ASP A 345 -7.39 -3.09 -18.88
CA ASP A 345 -7.18 -2.53 -20.23
C ASP A 345 -6.48 -1.17 -20.18
N ALA A 346 -6.91 -0.27 -19.29
CA ALA A 346 -6.28 1.03 -19.13
C ALA A 346 -4.84 0.91 -18.61
N PHE A 347 -4.56 -0.04 -17.74
CA PHE A 347 -3.19 -0.32 -17.26
C PHE A 347 -2.30 -0.84 -18.39
N ILE A 348 -2.80 -1.80 -19.19
CA ILE A 348 -2.08 -2.34 -20.35
C ILE A 348 -1.75 -1.24 -21.36
N GLU A 349 -2.73 -0.38 -21.68
CA GLU A 349 -2.55 0.73 -22.63
C GLU A 349 -1.54 1.76 -22.11
N GLU A 350 -1.66 2.15 -20.85
CA GLU A 350 -0.73 3.10 -20.20
C GLU A 350 0.70 2.56 -20.16
N CYS A 351 0.87 1.24 -20.06
CA CYS A 351 2.18 0.58 -20.12
C CYS A 351 2.72 0.36 -21.53
N GLY A 352 2.06 0.85 -22.57
CA GLY A 352 2.53 0.75 -23.97
C GLY A 352 2.03 -0.48 -24.73
N GLY A 353 1.00 -1.14 -24.21
CA GLY A 353 0.36 -2.29 -24.84
C GLY A 353 0.80 -3.64 -24.27
N LYS A 354 0.00 -4.68 -24.57
CA LYS A 354 0.16 -6.02 -24.00
C LYS A 354 1.54 -6.61 -24.27
N ASP A 355 2.00 -6.54 -25.51
CA ASP A 355 3.28 -7.15 -25.92
C ASP A 355 4.46 -6.47 -25.22
N TYR A 356 4.44 -5.15 -25.14
CA TYR A 356 5.46 -4.38 -24.42
C TYR A 356 5.46 -4.70 -22.92
N LEU A 357 4.27 -4.83 -22.33
CA LEU A 357 4.12 -5.16 -20.92
C LEU A 357 4.61 -6.58 -20.60
N VAL A 358 4.30 -7.56 -21.45
CA VAL A 358 4.82 -8.93 -21.28
C VAL A 358 6.34 -8.94 -21.30
N LEU A 359 6.95 -8.32 -22.32
CA LEU A 359 8.40 -8.30 -22.46
C LEU A 359 9.09 -7.56 -21.31
N ASN A 360 8.73 -6.28 -21.15
CA ASN A 360 9.54 -5.38 -20.32
C ASN A 360 9.25 -5.50 -18.83
N TYR A 361 8.10 -6.09 -18.46
CA TYR A 361 7.71 -6.16 -17.06
C TYR A 361 7.50 -7.58 -16.57
N ALA A 362 6.66 -8.36 -17.20
CA ALA A 362 6.35 -9.69 -16.70
C ALA A 362 7.56 -10.62 -16.79
N GLU A 363 8.30 -10.62 -17.91
CA GLU A 363 9.48 -11.49 -18.05
C GLU A 363 10.65 -11.03 -17.19
N TYR A 364 10.93 -9.73 -17.10
CA TYR A 364 11.99 -9.21 -16.23
C TYR A 364 11.70 -9.51 -14.77
N TYR A 365 10.45 -9.29 -14.34
CA TYR A 365 10.01 -9.64 -13.00
C TYR A 365 10.20 -11.14 -12.71
N GLN A 366 9.73 -12.02 -13.59
CA GLN A 366 9.88 -13.47 -13.41
C GLN A 366 11.34 -13.92 -13.42
N ALA A 367 12.18 -13.30 -14.25
CA ALA A 367 13.62 -13.59 -14.25
C ALA A 367 14.26 -13.26 -12.89
N LEU A 368 13.92 -12.09 -12.37
CA LEU A 368 14.42 -11.62 -11.07
C LEU A 368 13.94 -12.53 -9.93
N VAL A 369 12.64 -12.85 -9.87
CA VAL A 369 12.06 -13.76 -8.88
C VAL A 369 12.74 -15.12 -8.90
N GLN A 370 12.90 -15.73 -10.09
CA GLN A 370 13.52 -17.05 -10.22
C GLN A 370 15.00 -17.08 -9.82
N ALA A 371 15.74 -16.02 -10.13
CA ALA A 371 17.15 -15.91 -9.81
C ALA A 371 17.38 -15.60 -8.33
N ALA A 372 16.64 -14.64 -7.79
CA ALA A 372 16.74 -14.20 -6.40
C ALA A 372 16.37 -15.30 -5.39
N LYS A 373 15.42 -16.18 -5.71
CA LYS A 373 15.11 -17.38 -4.89
C LYS A 373 16.31 -18.27 -4.58
N LYS A 374 17.39 -18.15 -5.34
CA LYS A 374 18.65 -18.92 -5.17
C LYS A 374 19.77 -18.11 -4.53
N ALA A 375 19.50 -16.88 -4.14
CA ALA A 375 20.43 -16.03 -3.41
C ALA A 375 20.78 -16.62 -2.03
N LYS A 376 21.97 -16.29 -1.54
CA LYS A 376 22.37 -16.57 -0.16
C LYS A 376 22.13 -15.29 0.64
N VAL A 377 21.07 -15.28 1.43
CA VAL A 377 20.70 -14.13 2.24
C VAL A 377 21.53 -14.10 3.52
N THR A 378 22.02 -12.93 3.88
CA THR A 378 22.62 -12.60 5.15
C THR A 378 21.87 -11.39 5.72
N TYR A 379 21.50 -11.46 6.99
CA TYR A 379 20.78 -10.37 7.66
C TYR A 379 21.77 -9.47 8.38
N VAL A 380 21.64 -8.14 8.17
CA VAL A 380 22.49 -7.10 8.75
C VAL A 380 21.66 -6.09 9.52
N ASP A 381 22.23 -5.54 10.59
CA ASP A 381 21.57 -4.49 11.37
C ASP A 381 22.01 -3.12 10.84
N ASN A 382 21.16 -2.51 10.04
CA ASN A 382 21.40 -1.20 9.44
C ASN A 382 21.02 -0.03 10.38
N SER A 383 20.40 -0.29 11.53
CA SER A 383 19.97 0.76 12.48
C SER A 383 21.11 1.58 13.07
N LYS A 384 22.38 1.11 12.92
CA LYS A 384 23.58 1.74 13.48
C LYS A 384 24.35 2.63 12.50
N THR A 385 23.99 2.69 11.23
CA THR A 385 24.73 3.44 10.22
C THR A 385 24.29 4.90 10.06
N ASP A 386 23.09 5.27 10.51
CA ASP A 386 22.58 6.66 10.39
C ASP A 386 23.00 7.62 11.51
N SER A 387 23.74 7.16 12.54
CA SER A 387 24.14 8.02 13.67
C SER A 387 25.52 8.66 13.57
N SER A 388 26.21 8.55 12.43
CA SER A 388 27.60 9.05 12.29
C SER A 388 27.81 10.26 11.36
N SER A 389 26.73 10.92 10.89
CA SER A 389 26.86 12.07 9.97
C SER A 389 26.42 13.43 10.56
N ASP A 390 26.18 13.53 11.87
CA ASP A 390 25.75 14.80 12.49
C ASP A 390 26.59 15.19 13.70
N ASP A 391 27.95 15.28 13.53
CA ASP A 391 28.81 15.93 14.53
C ASP A 391 30.06 16.57 13.89
N THR A 392 29.83 17.59 13.04
CA THR A 392 30.87 18.57 12.71
C THR A 392 30.27 19.93 12.35
N SER A 393 29.75 20.68 13.33
CA SER A 393 29.81 22.15 13.26
C SER A 393 29.40 22.79 14.58
N ALA A 394 30.34 22.79 15.53
CA ALA A 394 30.33 23.79 16.61
C ALA A 394 31.74 23.88 17.16
N THR A 395 32.55 24.76 16.59
CA THR A 395 33.53 25.58 17.30
C THR A 395 34.26 26.46 16.31
N ALA A 396 33.99 27.74 16.35
CA ALA A 396 35.04 28.78 16.30
C ALA A 396 34.39 30.17 16.36
N GLU A 397 34.60 30.80 17.48
CA GLU A 397 34.75 32.26 17.74
C GLU A 397 33.79 33.25 17.09
#